data_c6dfce71b3961eeb1f8ea25125c20ed7
#
_entry.id   c6dfce71b3961eeb1f8ea25125c20ed7
#
_cell.length_a   1.000
_cell.length_b   1.000
_cell.length_c   1.000
_cell.angle_alpha   90.00
_cell.angle_beta   90.00
_cell.angle_gamma   90.00
#
_symmetry.space_group_name_H-M   'P 1'
#
loop_
_entity.id
_entity.type
_entity.pdbx_description
1 polymer ?
#
loop_
_entity_poly.entity_id
_entity_poly.type
_entity_poly.pdbx_seq_one_letter_code
_entity_poly.pdbx_strand_id
1 'polypeptide(L)'
;MNPAVIIHSRTEEQTRAAVVSPLTMIASDGFIENGRGHPRTSGSYAKVLGKYVREEKALSLMDAIRKMTLMPAQRLEARVPSMAQKGRIKVGADADLAIFDPATVIDRSTYEDATIPSAGIPFVLVGGQVAVDSGKVTAARAGKPIRAPLGTR
;
A
#
# COMPACT_ATOMS: atom_id res chain seq x y z
N MET A 1 -21.87 14.64 14.48
CA MET A 1 -20.54 14.09 14.17
C MET A 1 -20.57 12.60 14.49
N ASN A 2 -20.35 11.70 13.53
CA ASN A 2 -20.23 10.27 13.84
C ASN A 2 -18.77 10.04 14.25
N PRO A 3 -18.48 9.65 15.51
CA PRO A 3 -17.10 9.39 15.92
C PRO A 3 -16.56 8.14 15.23
N ALA A 4 -15.37 8.25 14.63
CA ALA A 4 -14.64 7.09 14.19
C ALA A 4 -14.01 6.40 15.42
N VAL A 5 -14.20 5.08 15.53
CA VAL A 5 -13.68 4.27 16.64
C VAL A 5 -12.65 3.28 16.11
N ILE A 6 -11.52 3.17 16.82
CA ILE A 6 -10.53 2.13 16.58
C ILE A 6 -10.78 0.99 17.56
N ILE A 7 -11.04 -0.21 17.01
CA ILE A 7 -11.28 -1.42 17.81
C ILE A 7 -10.07 -2.34 17.71
N HIS A 8 -9.41 -2.60 18.83
CA HIS A 8 -8.31 -3.57 18.94
C HIS A 8 -8.89 -4.98 19.12
N SER A 9 -9.27 -5.64 18.02
CA SER A 9 -9.97 -6.93 18.03
C SER A 9 -9.13 -8.11 17.59
N ARG A 10 -7.89 -7.90 17.15
CA ARG A 10 -7.00 -8.96 16.63
C ARG A 10 -5.68 -8.99 17.36
N THR A 11 -5.18 -10.21 17.59
CA THR A 11 -3.82 -10.40 18.08
C THR A 11 -2.80 -10.23 16.96
N GLU A 12 -1.54 -10.01 17.32
CA GLU A 12 -0.45 -9.95 16.35
C GLU A 12 -0.27 -11.28 15.60
N GLU A 13 -0.48 -12.42 16.29
CA GLU A 13 -0.44 -13.75 15.70
C GLU A 13 -1.51 -13.92 14.61
N GLN A 14 -2.75 -13.51 14.88
CA GLN A 14 -3.83 -13.54 13.89
C GLN A 14 -3.52 -12.65 12.69
N THR A 15 -2.97 -11.47 12.93
CA THR A 15 -2.57 -10.54 11.86
C THR A 15 -1.45 -11.15 11.01
N ARG A 16 -0.43 -11.72 11.65
CA ARG A 16 0.66 -12.42 10.98
C ARG A 16 0.16 -13.59 10.13
N ALA A 17 -0.70 -14.43 10.68
CA ALA A 17 -1.29 -15.55 9.95
C ALA A 17 -2.04 -15.06 8.69
N ALA A 18 -2.79 -13.98 8.77
CA ALA A 18 -3.45 -13.38 7.63
C ALA A 18 -2.45 -12.82 6.60
N VAL A 19 -1.40 -12.12 7.04
CA VAL A 19 -0.39 -11.54 6.15
C VAL A 19 0.37 -12.61 5.35
N VAL A 20 0.74 -13.73 5.98
CA VAL A 20 1.51 -14.80 5.30
C VAL A 20 0.63 -15.74 4.47
N SER A 21 -0.67 -15.79 4.71
CA SER A 21 -1.59 -16.69 3.98
C SER A 21 -1.52 -16.48 2.46
N PRO A 22 -1.37 -17.52 1.64
CA PRO A 22 -1.36 -17.38 0.17
C PRO A 22 -2.70 -16.92 -0.41
N LEU A 23 -3.78 -17.00 0.39
CA LEU A 23 -5.13 -16.65 -0.04
C LEU A 23 -5.49 -15.17 0.19
N THR A 24 -4.62 -14.39 0.79
CA THR A 24 -4.87 -12.98 1.12
C THR A 24 -4.03 -12.03 0.29
N MET A 25 -4.55 -10.83 0.10
CA MET A 25 -3.86 -9.67 -0.44
C MET A 25 -3.71 -8.61 0.65
N ILE A 26 -2.78 -7.69 0.48
CA ILE A 26 -2.54 -6.60 1.43
C ILE A 26 -3.25 -5.34 0.94
N ALA A 27 -4.01 -4.73 1.84
CA ALA A 27 -4.61 -3.41 1.65
C ALA A 27 -4.52 -2.62 2.96
N SER A 28 -4.47 -1.30 2.87
CA SER A 28 -4.40 -0.45 4.06
C SER A 28 -5.75 -0.31 4.76
N ASP A 29 -6.85 -0.22 4.00
CA ASP A 29 -8.18 0.11 4.53
C ASP A 29 -8.14 1.33 5.48
N GLY A 30 -7.22 2.25 5.18
CA GLY A 30 -6.94 3.40 6.02
C GLY A 30 -7.61 4.67 5.53
N PHE A 31 -7.91 5.55 6.46
CA PHE A 31 -8.31 6.92 6.19
C PHE A 31 -7.74 7.86 7.27
N ILE A 32 -7.60 9.13 6.93
CA ILE A 32 -7.25 10.21 7.85
C ILE A 32 -8.31 11.29 7.70
N GLU A 33 -8.91 11.68 8.82
CA GLU A 33 -9.87 12.76 8.89
C GLU A 33 -9.42 13.76 9.97
N ASN A 34 -9.30 15.03 9.59
CA ASN A 34 -8.85 16.11 10.49
C ASN A 34 -7.52 15.77 11.23
N GLY A 35 -6.56 15.19 10.54
CA GLY A 35 -5.26 14.80 11.09
C GLY A 35 -5.27 13.57 12.00
N ARG A 36 -6.40 12.89 12.14
CA ARG A 36 -6.55 11.67 12.96
C ARG A 36 -6.95 10.49 12.10
N GLY A 37 -6.52 9.30 12.49
CA GLY A 37 -6.84 8.07 11.78
C GLY A 37 -6.16 6.85 12.40
N HIS A 38 -6.21 5.74 11.67
CA HIS A 38 -5.53 4.53 12.09
C HIS A 38 -4.11 4.48 11.51
N PRO A 39 -3.08 4.04 12.26
CA PRO A 39 -1.68 3.91 11.76
C PRO A 39 -1.56 3.15 10.43
N ARG A 40 -2.46 2.21 10.17
CA ARG A 40 -2.51 1.45 8.91
C ARG A 40 -2.60 2.33 7.66
N THR A 41 -3.10 3.56 7.79
CA THR A 41 -3.23 4.49 6.67
C THR A 41 -1.86 4.84 6.06
N SER A 42 -0.90 5.17 6.90
CA SER A 42 0.45 5.57 6.49
C SER A 42 1.46 4.43 6.54
N GLY A 43 1.18 3.35 7.30
CA GLY A 43 2.17 2.34 7.65
C GLY A 43 1.97 0.94 7.07
N SER A 44 0.77 0.54 6.58
CA SER A 44 0.48 -0.87 6.26
C SER A 44 1.52 -1.54 5.36
N TYR A 45 1.86 -0.94 4.24
CA TYR A 45 2.78 -1.54 3.27
C TYR A 45 4.22 -1.57 3.78
N ALA A 46 4.66 -0.48 4.41
CA ALA A 46 5.99 -0.41 5.01
C ALA A 46 6.13 -1.37 6.20
N LYS A 47 5.07 -1.58 7.01
CA LYS A 47 5.05 -2.59 8.08
C LYS A 47 5.22 -4.00 7.51
N VAL A 48 4.59 -4.33 6.39
CA VAL A 48 4.77 -5.64 5.76
C VAL A 48 6.23 -5.84 5.34
N LEU A 49 6.84 -4.84 4.71
CA LEU A 49 8.23 -4.92 4.26
C LEU A 49 9.24 -4.91 5.43
N GLY A 50 9.05 -4.02 6.40
CA GLY A 50 9.94 -3.90 7.55
C GLY A 50 9.80 -5.06 8.53
N LYS A 51 8.62 -5.23 9.10
CA LYS A 51 8.37 -6.21 10.15
C LYS A 51 8.32 -7.64 9.60
N TYR A 52 7.36 -7.96 8.72
CA TYR A 52 7.11 -9.35 8.33
C TYR A 52 8.13 -9.92 7.34
N VAL A 53 8.73 -9.08 6.47
CA VAL A 53 9.78 -9.53 5.54
C VAL A 53 11.15 -9.46 6.20
N ARG A 54 11.61 -8.26 6.60
CA ARG A 54 12.98 -8.05 7.06
C ARG A 54 13.24 -8.64 8.46
N GLU A 55 12.40 -8.29 9.45
CA GLU A 55 12.65 -8.64 10.85
C GLU A 55 12.23 -10.07 11.16
N GLU A 56 10.97 -10.42 10.88
CA GLU A 56 10.42 -11.73 11.21
C GLU A 56 10.73 -12.81 10.15
N LYS A 57 11.12 -12.42 8.93
CA LYS A 57 11.32 -13.34 7.80
C LYS A 57 10.12 -14.27 7.57
N ALA A 58 8.91 -13.76 7.84
CA ALA A 58 7.66 -14.50 7.80
C ALA A 58 7.18 -14.77 6.36
N LEU A 59 7.58 -13.94 5.40
CA LEU A 59 7.37 -14.16 3.97
C LEU A 59 8.53 -13.55 3.16
N SER A 60 8.68 -14.01 1.91
CA SER A 60 9.71 -13.47 1.03
C SER A 60 9.38 -12.03 0.60
N LEU A 61 10.41 -11.25 0.25
CA LEU A 61 10.21 -9.91 -0.31
C LEU A 61 9.33 -9.94 -1.56
N MET A 62 9.56 -10.91 -2.45
CA MET A 62 8.79 -11.01 -3.70
C MET A 62 7.32 -11.40 -3.46
N ASP A 63 7.03 -12.26 -2.48
CA ASP A 63 5.66 -12.57 -2.09
C ASP A 63 4.95 -11.35 -1.49
N ALA A 64 5.65 -10.58 -0.64
CA ALA A 64 5.12 -9.35 -0.09
C ALA A 64 4.77 -8.35 -1.21
N ILE A 65 5.71 -8.08 -2.12
CA ILE A 65 5.47 -7.20 -3.28
C ILE A 65 4.30 -7.71 -4.11
N ARG A 66 4.27 -9.00 -4.45
CA ARG A 66 3.18 -9.60 -5.22
C ARG A 66 1.82 -9.41 -4.56
N LYS A 67 1.72 -9.62 -3.24
CA LYS A 67 0.49 -9.46 -2.44
C LYS A 67 0.02 -8.00 -2.37
N MET A 68 0.92 -7.04 -2.49
CA MET A 68 0.63 -5.60 -2.43
C MET A 68 0.39 -4.97 -3.81
N THR A 69 0.77 -5.64 -4.91
CA THR A 69 0.74 -5.05 -6.25
C THR A 69 0.03 -5.93 -7.27
N LEU A 70 0.66 -7.01 -7.71
CA LEU A 70 0.17 -7.84 -8.80
C LEU A 70 -1.15 -8.57 -8.46
N MET A 71 -1.26 -9.16 -7.28
CA MET A 71 -2.47 -9.90 -6.89
C MET A 71 -3.72 -9.02 -6.86
N PRO A 72 -3.73 -7.84 -6.21
CA PRO A 72 -4.89 -6.95 -6.26
C PRO A 72 -5.20 -6.44 -7.68
N ALA A 73 -4.18 -6.17 -8.51
CA ALA A 73 -4.40 -5.81 -9.91
C ALA A 73 -5.09 -6.93 -10.67
N GLN A 74 -4.57 -8.16 -10.61
CA GLN A 74 -5.15 -9.33 -11.26
C GLN A 74 -6.58 -9.63 -10.78
N ARG A 75 -6.87 -9.41 -9.50
CA ARG A 75 -8.21 -9.61 -8.94
C ARG A 75 -9.26 -8.71 -9.58
N LEU A 76 -8.85 -7.53 -10.04
CA LEU A 76 -9.73 -6.52 -10.63
C LEU A 76 -9.77 -6.53 -12.16
N GLU A 77 -8.76 -7.09 -12.84
CA GLU A 77 -8.59 -7.03 -14.31
C GLU A 77 -9.83 -7.44 -15.09
N ALA A 78 -10.54 -8.48 -14.66
CA ALA A 78 -11.73 -8.97 -15.35
C ALA A 78 -12.88 -7.94 -15.41
N ARG A 79 -12.95 -7.02 -14.42
CA ARG A 79 -14.00 -5.98 -14.34
C ARG A 79 -13.49 -4.61 -14.71
N VAL A 80 -12.19 -4.38 -14.60
CA VAL A 80 -11.52 -3.11 -14.83
C VAL A 80 -10.31 -3.36 -15.72
N PRO A 81 -10.45 -3.43 -17.06
CA PRO A 81 -9.37 -3.84 -17.97
C PRO A 81 -8.09 -3.01 -17.83
N SER A 82 -8.17 -1.73 -17.45
CA SER A 82 -7.00 -0.87 -17.20
C SER A 82 -6.12 -1.38 -16.06
N MET A 83 -6.63 -2.21 -15.15
CA MET A 83 -5.83 -2.85 -14.10
C MET A 83 -4.77 -3.81 -14.64
N ALA A 84 -4.89 -4.27 -15.91
CA ALA A 84 -3.86 -5.05 -16.58
C ALA A 84 -2.55 -4.25 -16.82
N GLN A 85 -2.57 -2.94 -16.65
CA GLN A 85 -1.39 -2.07 -16.72
C GLN A 85 -0.83 -1.71 -15.33
N LYS A 86 -1.42 -2.22 -14.25
CA LYS A 86 -1.04 -1.94 -12.87
C LYS A 86 -0.34 -3.13 -12.19
N GLY A 87 0.40 -2.84 -11.13
CA GLY A 87 1.01 -3.85 -10.26
C GLY A 87 2.14 -4.66 -10.90
N ARG A 88 2.73 -4.19 -12.01
CA ARG A 88 3.80 -4.87 -12.74
C ARG A 88 4.73 -3.89 -13.42
N ILE A 89 5.99 -4.29 -13.60
CA ILE A 89 6.98 -3.54 -14.37
C ILE A 89 7.13 -4.24 -15.72
N LYS A 90 6.60 -3.62 -16.77
CA LYS A 90 6.73 -4.06 -18.17
C LYS A 90 6.57 -2.87 -19.11
N VAL A 91 7.03 -2.98 -20.35
CA VAL A 91 6.80 -1.98 -21.40
C VAL A 91 5.30 -1.82 -21.62
N GLY A 92 4.80 -0.56 -21.63
CA GLY A 92 3.41 -0.22 -21.79
C GLY A 92 2.57 -0.28 -20.50
N ALA A 93 3.15 -0.68 -19.36
CA ALA A 93 2.46 -0.56 -18.07
C ALA A 93 2.50 0.89 -17.55
N ASP A 94 1.56 1.21 -16.66
CA ASP A 94 1.55 2.49 -15.98
C ASP A 94 2.78 2.64 -15.07
N ALA A 95 3.42 3.80 -15.13
CA ALA A 95 4.59 4.09 -14.30
C ALA A 95 4.17 4.55 -12.90
N ASP A 96 3.48 3.68 -12.16
CA ASP A 96 3.16 3.84 -10.74
C ASP A 96 4.19 3.02 -9.95
N LEU A 97 5.22 3.69 -9.44
CA LEU A 97 6.39 3.04 -8.86
C LEU A 97 6.67 3.56 -7.46
N ALA A 98 6.95 2.66 -6.53
CA ALA A 98 7.54 2.99 -5.23
C ALA A 98 8.97 2.45 -5.19
N ILE A 99 9.94 3.33 -4.99
CA ILE A 99 11.36 2.98 -4.85
C ILE A 99 11.67 3.00 -3.36
N PHE A 100 12.10 1.86 -2.82
CA PHE A 100 12.38 1.73 -1.40
C PHE A 100 13.67 0.96 -1.15
N ASP A 101 14.27 1.18 0.00
CA ASP A 101 15.41 0.42 0.50
C ASP A 101 14.90 -0.71 1.42
N PRO A 102 15.08 -1.98 1.04
CA PRO A 102 14.65 -3.12 1.86
C PRO A 102 15.31 -3.17 3.25
N ALA A 103 16.50 -2.57 3.40
CA ALA A 103 17.22 -2.55 4.67
C ALA A 103 16.64 -1.54 5.67
N THR A 104 15.97 -0.49 5.19
CA THR A 104 15.54 0.62 6.04
C THR A 104 14.05 0.90 6.01
N VAL A 105 13.29 0.33 5.06
CA VAL A 105 11.85 0.53 4.97
C VAL A 105 11.13 0.06 6.24
N ILE A 106 10.34 0.95 6.85
CA ILE A 106 9.59 0.69 8.09
C ILE A 106 8.41 1.66 8.23
N ASP A 107 7.32 1.21 8.86
CA ASP A 107 6.24 2.08 9.32
C ASP A 107 6.69 2.88 10.55
N ARG A 108 6.19 4.10 10.66
CA ARG A 108 6.48 5.01 11.78
C ARG A 108 5.22 5.60 12.40
N SER A 109 4.08 5.40 11.77
CA SER A 109 2.81 5.91 12.24
C SER A 109 2.37 5.19 13.53
N THR A 110 1.77 5.95 14.43
CA THR A 110 1.26 5.48 15.73
C THR A 110 -0.23 5.76 15.88
N TYR A 111 -0.85 5.28 16.94
CA TYR A 111 -2.25 5.62 17.24
C TYR A 111 -2.42 7.07 17.67
N GLU A 112 -1.37 7.67 18.24
CA GLU A 112 -1.32 9.09 18.63
C GLU A 112 -1.16 9.98 17.41
N ASP A 113 -0.36 9.55 16.42
CA ASP A 113 -0.14 10.26 15.16
C ASP A 113 -0.09 9.30 13.96
N ALA A 114 -1.23 9.08 13.35
CA ALA A 114 -1.39 8.26 12.15
C ALA A 114 -0.86 8.93 10.87
N THR A 115 -0.45 10.20 10.93
CA THR A 115 0.00 10.98 9.76
C THR A 115 1.50 10.85 9.50
N ILE A 116 2.27 10.31 10.45
CA ILE A 116 3.72 10.14 10.30
C ILE A 116 3.99 9.23 9.08
N PRO A 117 4.74 9.72 8.08
CA PRO A 117 5.05 8.93 6.91
C PRO A 117 6.02 7.79 7.24
N SER A 118 5.90 6.70 6.50
CA SER A 118 6.86 5.60 6.54
C SER A 118 8.27 6.05 6.15
N ALA A 119 9.30 5.39 6.67
CA ALA A 119 10.69 5.62 6.32
C ALA A 119 11.17 4.63 5.23
N GLY A 120 12.32 4.94 4.60
CA GLY A 120 12.97 4.04 3.62
C GLY A 120 12.33 4.02 2.24
N ILE A 121 11.45 4.99 1.91
CA ILE A 121 10.80 5.13 0.60
C ILE A 121 11.16 6.51 0.03
N PRO A 122 12.35 6.67 -0.58
CA PRO A 122 12.80 7.98 -1.06
C PRO A 122 12.00 8.50 -2.26
N PHE A 123 11.50 7.64 -3.15
CA PHE A 123 10.81 8.09 -4.35
C PHE A 123 9.50 7.34 -4.58
N VAL A 124 8.47 8.09 -4.99
CA VAL A 124 7.21 7.55 -5.50
C VAL A 124 6.85 8.26 -6.79
N LEU A 125 6.56 7.49 -7.83
CA LEU A 125 6.06 7.98 -9.10
C LEU A 125 4.59 7.56 -9.26
N VAL A 126 3.77 8.46 -9.80
CA VAL A 126 2.38 8.19 -10.15
C VAL A 126 2.15 8.64 -11.59
N GLY A 127 1.80 7.73 -12.47
CA GLY A 127 1.67 8.01 -13.90
C GLY A 127 2.94 8.62 -14.51
N GLY A 128 4.13 8.22 -14.03
CA GLY A 128 5.42 8.71 -14.46
C GLY A 128 5.84 10.07 -13.87
N GLN A 129 5.01 10.72 -13.05
CA GLN A 129 5.36 11.96 -12.36
C GLN A 129 5.85 11.67 -10.93
N VAL A 130 6.91 12.35 -10.53
CA VAL A 130 7.47 12.19 -9.18
C VAL A 130 6.53 12.85 -8.16
N ALA A 131 5.84 12.02 -7.38
CA ALA A 131 4.92 12.44 -6.32
C ALA A 131 5.63 12.56 -4.95
N VAL A 132 6.67 11.75 -4.73
CA VAL A 132 7.59 11.87 -3.58
C VAL A 132 9.01 11.90 -4.11
N ASP A 133 9.78 12.89 -3.68
CA ASP A 133 11.20 13.08 -4.00
C ASP A 133 12.00 13.18 -2.70
N SER A 134 12.99 12.30 -2.56
CA SER A 134 13.86 12.25 -1.37
C SER A 134 13.06 12.23 -0.06
N GLY A 135 11.96 11.48 -0.05
CA GLY A 135 11.05 11.33 1.09
C GLY A 135 10.09 12.51 1.32
N LYS A 136 10.07 13.51 0.44
CA LYS A 136 9.18 14.68 0.56
C LYS A 136 8.12 14.68 -0.53
N VAL A 137 6.88 14.95 -0.14
CA VAL A 137 5.75 15.08 -1.09
C VAL A 137 5.97 16.30 -1.97
N THR A 138 5.83 16.12 -3.29
CA THR A 138 5.92 17.19 -4.29
C THR A 138 4.56 17.87 -4.53
N ALA A 139 4.54 18.87 -5.41
CA ALA A 139 3.31 19.49 -5.88
C ALA A 139 2.55 18.67 -6.93
N ALA A 140 3.09 17.53 -7.41
CA ALA A 140 2.47 16.70 -8.43
C ALA A 140 1.09 16.18 -7.99
N ARG A 141 0.13 16.19 -8.92
CA ARG A 141 -1.24 15.70 -8.72
C ARG A 141 -1.61 14.74 -9.86
N ALA A 142 -0.76 13.72 -10.06
CA ALA A 142 -0.83 12.80 -11.18
C ALA A 142 -1.86 11.67 -11.00
N GLY A 143 -2.39 11.48 -9.79
CA GLY A 143 -3.38 10.43 -9.50
C GLY A 143 -4.66 10.61 -10.31
N LYS A 144 -5.16 9.51 -10.89
CA LYS A 144 -6.41 9.46 -11.66
C LYS A 144 -7.33 8.39 -11.09
N PRO A 145 -8.64 8.62 -11.03
CA PRO A 145 -9.59 7.59 -10.64
C PRO A 145 -9.63 6.47 -11.67
N ILE A 146 -9.60 5.22 -11.21
CA ILE A 146 -9.80 4.04 -12.04
C ILE A 146 -11.24 3.58 -11.84
N ARG A 147 -11.97 3.38 -12.93
CA ARG A 147 -13.38 2.98 -12.89
C ARG A 147 -13.61 1.77 -13.78
N ALA A 148 -14.52 0.91 -13.38
CA ALA A 148 -15.05 -0.11 -14.25
C ALA A 148 -15.82 0.55 -15.41
N PRO A 149 -15.77 0.00 -16.63
CA PRO A 149 -16.66 0.45 -17.70
C PRO A 149 -18.12 0.33 -17.24
N LEU A 150 -18.93 1.32 -17.59
CA LEU A 150 -20.37 1.19 -17.39
C LEU A 150 -20.85 0.05 -18.29
N GLY A 151 -21.40 -1.00 -17.68
CA GLY A 151 -21.99 -2.11 -18.45
C GLY A 151 -23.07 -1.56 -19.36
N THR A 152 -23.01 -1.92 -20.64
CA THR A 152 -24.20 -1.81 -21.52
C THR A 152 -25.25 -2.74 -20.92
N ARG A 153 -26.35 -2.15 -20.45
CA ARG A 153 -27.54 -2.91 -20.06
C ARG A 153 -28.15 -3.59 -21.28
#